data_891a8c098188b5a66f130949fd0a3302
#
_entry.id   891a8c098188b5a66f130949fd0a3302
#
_cell.length_a   1.000
_cell.length_b   1.000
_cell.length_c   1.000
_cell.angle_alpha   90.00
_cell.angle_beta   90.00
_cell.angle_gamma   90.00
#
_symmetry.space_group_name_H-M   'P 1'
#
loop_
_entity.id
_entity.type
_entity.pdbx_description
1 polymer ?
#
loop_
_entity_poly.entity_id
_entity_poly.type
_entity_poly.pdbx_seq_one_letter_code
_entity_poly.pdbx_strand_id
1 'polypeptide(L)'
;MPAVNVADITVLPRVSEVPNARARTIKSITTAPQGFEGEGFPVRRAFAGVDLAELDPFIHLDQMGEVEYAPGEPKGTPWHPHRGFETVTYIIDGIFDHFDNNGGGGTI
;
A
#
# COMPACT_ATOMS: atom_id res chain seq x y z
N MET A 1 -13.30 0.02 -5.20
CA MET A 1 -13.05 -0.87 -6.35
C MET A 1 -13.20 -2.30 -5.86
N PRO A 2 -13.77 -3.22 -6.66
CA PRO A 2 -13.82 -4.61 -6.24
C PRO A 2 -12.40 -5.15 -6.09
N ALA A 3 -12.15 -5.89 -5.01
CA ALA A 3 -10.91 -6.61 -4.85
C ALA A 3 -10.74 -7.56 -6.05
N VAL A 4 -9.62 -7.44 -6.76
CA VAL A 4 -9.28 -8.39 -7.82
C VAL A 4 -8.76 -9.65 -7.14
N ASN A 5 -9.61 -10.66 -7.08
CA ASN A 5 -9.22 -11.96 -6.56
C ASN A 5 -8.53 -12.74 -7.69
N VAL A 6 -7.22 -12.86 -7.63
CA VAL A 6 -6.47 -13.67 -8.60
C VAL A 6 -6.44 -15.11 -8.09
N ALA A 7 -7.34 -15.93 -8.63
CA ALA A 7 -7.46 -17.34 -8.23
C ALA A 7 -6.25 -18.20 -8.62
N ASP A 8 -5.44 -17.76 -9.58
CA ASP A 8 -4.24 -18.47 -10.05
C ASP A 8 -3.18 -17.47 -10.53
N ILE A 9 -2.16 -17.26 -9.71
CA ILE A 9 -1.03 -16.37 -10.00
C ILE A 9 -0.14 -16.88 -11.15
N THR A 10 -0.25 -18.15 -11.50
CA THR A 10 0.54 -18.72 -12.61
C THR A 10 0.01 -18.27 -13.97
N VAL A 11 -1.22 -17.77 -14.03
CA VAL A 11 -1.90 -17.30 -15.24
C VAL A 11 -1.78 -15.78 -15.45
N LEU A 12 -1.12 -15.08 -14.54
CA LEU A 12 -0.87 -13.65 -14.73
C LEU A 12 -0.09 -13.40 -16.02
N PRO A 13 -0.60 -12.54 -16.91
CA PRO A 13 0.11 -12.22 -18.14
C PRO A 13 1.45 -11.59 -17.77
N ARG A 14 2.53 -12.17 -18.28
CA ARG A 14 3.84 -11.53 -18.15
C ARG A 14 3.85 -10.25 -18.98
N VAL A 15 4.33 -9.19 -18.39
CA VAL A 15 4.61 -7.97 -19.14
C VAL A 15 5.69 -8.30 -20.15
N SER A 16 5.42 -8.02 -21.42
CA SER A 16 6.40 -8.24 -22.49
C SER A 16 7.65 -7.40 -22.21
N GLU A 17 8.82 -8.01 -22.41
CA GLU A 17 10.05 -7.24 -22.37
C GLU A 17 10.01 -6.15 -23.45
N VAL A 18 10.30 -4.92 -23.07
CA VAL A 18 10.39 -3.81 -24.01
C VAL A 18 11.76 -3.89 -24.68
N PRO A 19 11.83 -4.10 -26.00
CA PRO A 19 13.12 -4.11 -26.70
C PRO A 19 13.88 -2.80 -26.44
N ASN A 20 15.16 -2.92 -26.14
CA ASN A 20 16.04 -1.77 -25.83
C ASN A 20 15.67 -0.98 -24.56
N ALA A 21 14.92 -1.57 -23.63
CA ALA A 21 14.66 -0.95 -22.35
C ALA A 21 15.97 -0.66 -21.62
N ARG A 22 16.09 0.55 -21.08
CA ARG A 22 17.20 0.91 -20.17
C ARG A 22 16.70 0.80 -18.73
N ALA A 23 17.47 0.14 -17.89
CA ALA A 23 17.21 0.16 -16.45
C ALA A 23 17.27 1.61 -15.95
N ARG A 24 16.29 1.99 -15.11
CA ARG A 24 16.35 3.27 -14.42
C ARG A 24 17.45 3.23 -13.36
N THR A 25 18.15 4.33 -13.23
CA THR A 25 19.13 4.51 -12.16
C THR A 25 18.42 4.93 -10.87
N ILE A 26 19.02 4.58 -9.72
CA ILE A 26 18.56 5.08 -8.43
C ILE A 26 18.96 6.55 -8.32
N LYS A 27 17.98 7.43 -8.09
CA LYS A 27 18.22 8.86 -7.90
C LYS A 27 18.62 9.17 -6.46
N SER A 28 17.90 8.59 -5.49
CA SER A 28 18.15 8.77 -4.08
C SER A 28 17.66 7.56 -3.28
N ILE A 29 18.21 7.39 -2.10
CA ILE A 29 17.76 6.41 -1.12
C ILE A 29 17.46 7.15 0.16
N THR A 30 16.28 6.96 0.72
CA THR A 30 15.86 7.54 1.98
C THR A 30 15.46 6.45 2.96
N THR A 31 15.64 6.72 4.26
CA THR A 31 15.10 5.84 5.29
C THR A 31 13.74 6.35 5.71
N ALA A 32 12.72 5.50 5.59
CA ALA A 32 11.36 5.85 5.98
C ALA A 32 11.30 6.10 7.50
N PRO A 33 10.87 7.30 7.95
CA PRO A 33 10.64 7.54 9.37
C PRO A 33 9.52 6.66 9.90
N GLN A 34 9.66 6.23 11.13
CA GLN A 34 8.63 5.51 11.85
C GLN A 34 7.69 6.48 12.55
N GLY A 35 6.40 6.18 12.52
CA GLY A 35 5.33 6.93 13.18
C GLY A 35 4.18 6.02 13.58
N PHE A 36 3.05 6.64 13.91
CA PHE A 36 1.82 5.94 14.23
C PHE A 36 0.66 6.59 13.49
N GLU A 37 -0.29 5.79 13.06
CA GLU A 37 -1.51 6.22 12.36
C GLU A 37 -2.76 5.57 12.97
N GLY A 38 -3.93 6.08 12.57
CA GLY A 38 -5.21 5.57 13.00
C GLY A 38 -5.34 5.48 14.52
N GLU A 39 -5.71 4.32 15.01
CA GLU A 39 -5.86 4.03 16.44
C GLU A 39 -4.52 3.71 17.13
N GLY A 40 -3.41 4.03 16.50
CA GLY A 40 -2.07 3.88 17.05
C GLY A 40 -1.32 2.64 16.56
N PHE A 41 -1.56 2.20 15.32
CA PHE A 41 -0.71 1.19 14.71
C PHE A 41 0.57 1.81 14.14
N PRO A 42 1.71 1.10 14.17
CA PRO A 42 2.96 1.64 13.66
C PRO A 42 2.97 1.69 12.14
N VAL A 43 3.58 2.73 11.60
CA VAL A 43 3.80 2.90 10.16
C VAL A 43 5.21 3.38 9.87
N ARG A 44 5.70 3.06 8.67
CA ARG A 44 6.87 3.68 8.07
C ARG A 44 6.45 4.41 6.80
N ARG A 45 6.70 5.72 6.75
CA ARG A 45 6.30 6.59 5.63
C ARG A 45 7.42 6.71 4.62
N ALA A 46 7.34 5.96 3.52
CA ALA A 46 8.43 5.83 2.56
C ALA A 46 8.78 7.13 1.81
N PHE A 47 7.79 7.99 1.55
CA PHE A 47 7.98 9.19 0.75
C PHE A 47 8.11 10.48 1.58
N ALA A 48 8.34 10.36 2.88
CA ALA A 48 8.54 11.53 3.72
C ALA A 48 9.76 12.35 3.26
N GLY A 49 9.53 13.64 2.98
CA GLY A 49 10.58 14.56 2.55
C GLY A 49 11.01 14.44 1.08
N VAL A 50 10.33 13.64 0.28
CA VAL A 50 10.56 13.56 -1.17
C VAL A 50 9.61 14.51 -1.90
N ASP A 51 10.10 15.19 -2.94
CA ASP A 51 9.26 16.03 -3.79
C ASP A 51 8.25 15.16 -4.55
N LEU A 52 6.96 15.45 -4.38
CA LEU A 52 5.89 14.71 -5.03
C LEU A 52 5.97 14.76 -6.56
N ALA A 53 6.50 15.82 -7.14
CA ALA A 53 6.71 15.90 -8.59
C ALA A 53 7.67 14.83 -9.11
N GLU A 54 8.55 14.32 -8.27
CA GLU A 54 9.49 13.24 -8.62
C GLU A 54 8.86 11.85 -8.47
N LEU A 55 7.73 11.76 -7.79
CA LEU A 55 7.05 10.51 -7.48
C LEU A 55 5.85 10.22 -8.38
N ASP A 56 5.46 11.18 -9.23
CA ASP A 56 4.30 11.01 -10.11
C ASP A 56 4.27 9.63 -10.80
N PRO A 57 3.18 8.89 -10.73
CA PRO A 57 1.85 9.25 -10.20
C PRO A 57 1.61 8.95 -8.70
N PHE A 58 2.62 8.58 -7.96
CA PHE A 58 2.48 8.23 -6.54
C PHE A 58 2.51 9.47 -5.66
N ILE A 59 1.61 9.52 -4.68
CA ILE A 59 1.52 10.62 -3.72
C ILE A 59 1.81 10.20 -2.29
N HIS A 60 1.69 8.90 -2.01
CA HIS A 60 1.81 8.38 -0.66
C HIS A 60 2.19 6.89 -0.68
N LEU A 61 3.04 6.48 0.23
CA LEU A 61 3.35 5.08 0.47
C LEU A 61 3.69 4.88 1.94
N ASP A 62 2.86 4.12 2.62
CA ASP A 62 3.10 3.70 3.99
C ASP A 62 3.21 2.18 4.08
N GLN A 63 4.17 1.71 4.83
CA GLN A 63 4.22 0.33 5.30
C GLN A 63 3.61 0.29 6.71
N MET A 64 2.53 -0.47 6.86
CA MET A 64 1.91 -0.75 8.14
C MET A 64 2.49 -2.02 8.72
N GLY A 65 2.50 -2.13 10.04
CA GLY A 65 2.85 -3.37 10.70
C GLY A 65 4.21 -3.39 11.37
N GLU A 66 4.92 -4.53 11.28
CA GLU A 66 6.00 -4.95 12.18
C GLU A 66 5.48 -5.12 13.61
N VAL A 67 4.22 -5.60 13.73
CA VAL A 67 3.59 -5.87 15.03
C VAL A 67 2.68 -7.08 14.94
N GLU A 68 2.75 -7.93 15.93
CA GLU A 68 1.81 -9.03 16.13
C GLU A 68 0.72 -8.59 17.10
N TYR A 69 -0.53 -8.89 16.75
CA TYR A 69 -1.69 -8.64 17.59
C TYR A 69 -2.28 -9.95 18.09
N ALA A 70 -2.61 -10.01 19.36
CA ALA A 70 -3.45 -11.06 19.91
C ALA A 70 -4.90 -10.90 19.40
N PRO A 71 -5.72 -11.95 19.43
CA PRO A 71 -7.12 -11.85 19.05
C PRO A 71 -7.86 -10.73 19.81
N GLY A 72 -8.52 -9.85 19.07
CA GLY A 72 -9.24 -8.69 19.63
C GLY A 72 -8.39 -7.45 19.90
N GLU A 73 -7.09 -7.48 19.62
CA GLU A 73 -6.19 -6.34 19.77
C GLU A 73 -5.88 -5.54 18.49
N PRO A 74 -6.23 -6.02 17.27
CA PRO A 74 -5.90 -5.26 16.07
C PRO A 74 -6.39 -3.83 16.13
N LYS A 75 -5.53 -2.92 15.70
CA LYS A 75 -5.84 -1.49 15.59
C LYS A 75 -6.04 -1.14 14.13
N GLY A 76 -7.00 -0.30 13.87
CA GLY A 76 -7.37 0.11 12.53
C GLY A 76 -7.42 1.61 12.37
N THR A 77 -7.97 2.03 11.26
CA THR A 77 -8.21 3.43 10.94
C THR A 77 -9.72 3.67 10.93
N PRO A 78 -10.23 4.66 11.65
CA PRO A 78 -11.63 5.01 11.57
C PRO A 78 -11.99 5.51 10.17
N TRP A 79 -13.28 5.59 9.87
CA TRP A 79 -13.76 6.11 8.60
C TRP A 79 -13.18 7.48 8.30
N HIS A 80 -12.57 7.62 7.13
CA HIS A 80 -11.98 8.87 6.65
C HIS A 80 -12.15 8.98 5.14
N PRO A 81 -12.23 10.19 4.56
CA PRO A 81 -12.45 10.37 3.14
C PRO A 81 -11.17 10.14 2.33
N HIS A 82 -11.36 9.49 1.17
CA HIS A 82 -10.38 9.49 0.07
C HIS A 82 -11.03 10.13 -1.15
N ARG A 83 -10.34 11.06 -1.79
CA ARG A 83 -10.85 11.75 -2.97
C ARG A 83 -9.73 12.09 -3.95
N GLY A 84 -9.97 11.74 -5.22
CA GLY A 84 -9.10 12.13 -6.32
C GLY A 84 -7.86 11.26 -6.53
N PHE A 85 -7.78 10.11 -5.85
CA PHE A 85 -6.71 9.13 -6.03
C PHE A 85 -7.22 7.71 -5.80
N GLU A 86 -6.45 6.74 -6.23
CA GLU A 86 -6.69 5.32 -5.97
C GLU A 86 -5.73 4.81 -4.90
N THR A 87 -6.18 3.84 -4.13
CA THR A 87 -5.34 3.15 -3.15
C THR A 87 -5.07 1.72 -3.59
N VAL A 88 -3.85 1.26 -3.38
CA VAL A 88 -3.44 -0.13 -3.60
C VAL A 88 -2.89 -0.66 -2.28
N THR A 89 -3.45 -1.75 -1.82
CA THR A 89 -2.94 -2.48 -0.65
C THR A 89 -2.18 -3.71 -1.13
N TYR A 90 -0.96 -3.86 -0.68
CA TYR A 90 -0.12 -5.03 -0.94
C TYR A 90 0.23 -5.70 0.39
N ILE A 91 -0.24 -6.92 0.59
CA ILE A 91 0.01 -7.69 1.81
C ILE A 91 1.28 -8.51 1.62
N ILE A 92 2.24 -8.33 2.51
CA ILE A 92 3.46 -9.14 2.58
C ILE A 92 3.23 -10.30 3.55
N ASP A 93 2.59 -10.01 4.68
CA ASP A 93 2.27 -10.99 5.73
C ASP A 93 1.07 -10.48 6.53
N GLY A 94 0.26 -11.40 7.04
CA GLY A 94 -0.92 -11.08 7.84
C GLY A 94 -2.21 -10.96 7.03
N ILE A 95 -3.22 -10.41 7.67
CA ILE A 95 -4.59 -10.28 7.16
C ILE A 95 -5.05 -8.84 7.36
N PHE A 96 -5.72 -8.30 6.37
CA PHE A 96 -6.23 -6.93 6.40
C PHE A 96 -7.70 -6.88 5.96
N ASP A 97 -8.55 -6.29 6.78
CA ASP A 97 -9.94 -6.01 6.44
C ASP A 97 -10.09 -4.57 5.95
N HIS A 98 -10.84 -4.38 4.89
CA HIS A 98 -11.15 -3.06 4.35
C HIS A 98 -12.63 -2.92 3.99
N PHE A 99 -13.15 -1.70 4.09
CA PHE A 99 -14.51 -1.36 3.74
C PHE A 99 -14.58 0.02 3.11
N ASP A 100 -15.53 0.21 2.18
CA ASP A 100 -15.83 1.51 1.59
C ASP A 100 -17.33 1.85 1.67
N ASN A 101 -17.66 3.12 1.45
CA ASN A 101 -19.05 3.59 1.51
C ASN A 101 -19.88 3.27 0.24
N ASN A 102 -19.28 2.63 -0.75
CA ASN A 102 -19.99 2.15 -1.95
C ASN A 102 -20.42 0.69 -1.81
N GLY A 103 -20.24 0.09 -0.65
CA GLY A 103 -20.55 -1.31 -0.37
C GLY A 103 -19.45 -2.28 -0.76
N GLY A 104 -18.26 -1.77 -1.08
CA GLY A 104 -17.06 -2.57 -1.25
C GLY A 104 -16.44 -2.92 0.10
N GLY A 105 -15.77 -4.06 0.16
CA GLY A 105 -15.08 -4.49 1.36
C GLY A 105 -14.74 -5.96 1.32
N GLY A 106 -13.88 -6.36 2.22
CA GLY A 106 -13.44 -7.73 2.35
C GLY A 106 -12.17 -7.88 3.15
N THR A 107 -11.74 -9.12 3.21
CA THR A 107 -10.49 -9.55 3.84
C THR A 107 -9.47 -9.90 2.76
N ILE A 108 -8.27 -9.41 2.86
CA ILE A 108 -7.14 -9.67 1.96
C ILE A 108 -5.93 -10.15 2.73
#